data_22219f639faeea1564e3748e8b0907a5
#
_entry.id   22219f639faeea1564e3748e8b0907a5
#
_cell.length_a   1.000
_cell.length_b   1.000
_cell.length_c   1.000
_cell.angle_alpha   90.00
_cell.angle_beta   90.00
_cell.angle_gamma   90.00
#
_symmetry.space_group_name_H-M   'P 1'
#
loop_
_entity.id
_entity.type
_entity.pdbx_description
1 polymer ?
#
loop_
_entity_poly.entity_id
_entity_poly.type
_entity_poly.pdbx_seq_one_letter_code
_entity_poly.pdbx_strand_id
1 'polypeptide(L)'
;MKNIFAILFLSVITLTSYAQKFAYVDSDYILERIPEYQSAQDQLEKVSLSWQTEIEEIFEEIDQLYKKFQADQILLTQDMKQRRESEIIGKEKEAKELQRKRFGPKGDLFLKRKELVQPI
;
A
#
# COMPACT_ATOMS: atom_id res chain seq x y z
N MET A 1 -15.98 66.69 -16.87
CA MET A 1 -14.77 66.06 -17.43
C MET A 1 -13.98 65.25 -16.43
N LYS A 2 -13.83 65.64 -15.18
CA LYS A 2 -13.12 64.83 -14.14
C LYS A 2 -13.75 63.46 -13.93
N ASN A 3 -15.07 63.33 -13.96
CA ASN A 3 -15.78 62.10 -13.73
C ASN A 3 -15.71 61.10 -14.91
N ILE A 4 -15.56 61.63 -16.13
CA ILE A 4 -15.40 60.80 -17.34
C ILE A 4 -14.05 60.14 -17.37
N PHE A 5 -13.00 60.81 -16.88
CA PHE A 5 -11.65 60.24 -16.76
C PHE A 5 -11.60 59.14 -15.71
N ALA A 6 -12.30 59.29 -14.59
CA ALA A 6 -12.38 58.27 -13.55
C ALA A 6 -13.11 57.01 -14.03
N ILE A 7 -14.19 57.15 -14.82
CA ILE A 7 -14.93 56.03 -15.40
C ILE A 7 -14.09 55.31 -16.46
N LEU A 8 -13.37 56.05 -17.28
CA LEU A 8 -12.46 55.46 -18.27
C LEU A 8 -11.30 54.69 -17.62
N PHE A 9 -10.76 55.22 -16.52
CA PHE A 9 -9.68 54.56 -15.80
C PHE A 9 -10.15 53.28 -15.08
N LEU A 10 -11.37 53.25 -14.54
CA LEU A 10 -11.97 52.08 -13.90
C LEU A 10 -12.29 50.98 -14.91
N SER A 11 -12.66 51.33 -16.12
CA SER A 11 -12.96 50.40 -17.24
C SER A 11 -11.71 49.63 -17.73
N VAL A 12 -10.51 50.22 -17.64
CA VAL A 12 -9.26 49.56 -18.06
C VAL A 12 -8.80 48.49 -17.11
N ILE A 13 -9.16 48.61 -15.81
CA ILE A 13 -8.76 47.63 -14.77
C ILE A 13 -9.51 46.30 -14.91
N THR A 14 -10.69 46.29 -15.51
CA THR A 14 -11.52 45.07 -15.64
C THR A 14 -11.10 44.17 -16.81
N LEU A 15 -10.20 44.61 -17.69
CA LEU A 15 -9.77 43.86 -18.87
C LEU A 15 -8.58 42.92 -18.60
N THR A 16 -8.01 42.91 -17.39
CA THR A 16 -6.86 42.08 -17.06
C THR A 16 -7.24 40.80 -16.30
N SER A 17 -8.49 40.34 -16.38
CA SER A 17 -8.84 38.99 -15.98
C SER A 17 -8.24 37.99 -16.95
N TYR A 18 -6.96 37.70 -16.78
CA TYR A 18 -6.38 36.53 -17.37
C TYR A 18 -7.04 35.31 -16.73
N ALA A 19 -7.93 34.67 -17.46
CA ALA A 19 -8.42 33.36 -17.11
C ALA A 19 -7.19 32.44 -16.96
N GLN A 20 -6.82 32.12 -15.72
CA GLN A 20 -5.80 31.12 -15.45
C GLN A 20 -6.34 29.81 -16.01
N LYS A 21 -5.81 29.38 -17.15
CA LYS A 21 -6.06 28.05 -17.69
C LYS A 21 -5.36 27.07 -16.76
N PHE A 22 -6.09 26.52 -15.83
CA PHE A 22 -5.63 25.36 -15.08
C PHE A 22 -5.63 24.17 -16.05
N ALA A 23 -4.45 23.76 -16.47
CA ALA A 23 -4.30 22.47 -17.13
C ALA A 23 -4.29 21.39 -16.04
N TYR A 24 -5.35 20.59 -15.98
CA TYR A 24 -5.35 19.36 -15.20
C TYR A 24 -4.57 18.32 -16.01
N VAL A 25 -3.43 17.92 -15.49
CA VAL A 25 -2.63 16.85 -16.08
C VAL A 25 -2.93 15.60 -15.28
N ASP A 26 -3.52 14.60 -15.92
CA ASP A 26 -3.68 13.26 -15.37
C ASP A 26 -2.32 12.58 -15.41
N SER A 27 -1.62 12.62 -14.26
CA SER A 27 -0.30 12.02 -14.11
C SER A 27 -0.33 10.50 -14.28
N ASP A 28 -1.40 9.85 -13.87
CA ASP A 28 -1.55 8.40 -13.97
C ASP A 28 -1.64 7.99 -15.45
N TYR A 29 -2.41 8.72 -16.25
CA TYR A 29 -2.51 8.50 -17.70
C TYR A 29 -1.17 8.65 -18.44
N ILE A 30 -0.30 9.57 -18.00
CA ILE A 30 1.03 9.75 -18.59
C ILE A 30 1.95 8.62 -18.15
N LEU A 31 1.99 8.32 -16.87
CA LEU A 31 2.86 7.28 -16.30
C LEU A 31 2.56 5.89 -16.89
N GLU A 32 1.29 5.54 -17.09
CA GLU A 32 0.88 4.28 -17.70
C GLU A 32 1.38 4.07 -19.13
N ARG A 33 1.83 5.13 -19.82
CA ARG A 33 2.39 5.06 -21.17
C ARG A 33 3.91 4.97 -21.21
N ILE A 34 4.56 5.02 -20.06
CA ILE A 34 6.00 4.87 -19.93
C ILE A 34 6.33 3.39 -19.75
N PRO A 35 7.06 2.73 -20.68
CA PRO A 35 7.37 1.30 -20.59
C PRO A 35 8.10 0.92 -19.30
N GLU A 36 8.99 1.79 -18.80
CA GLU A 36 9.72 1.59 -17.57
C GLU A 36 8.77 1.57 -16.35
N TYR A 37 7.75 2.42 -16.36
CA TYR A 37 6.73 2.44 -15.30
C TYR A 37 5.88 1.16 -15.31
N GLN A 38 5.47 0.69 -16.48
CA GLN A 38 4.76 -0.59 -16.62
C GLN A 38 5.61 -1.76 -16.11
N SER A 39 6.89 -1.80 -16.49
CA SER A 39 7.82 -2.83 -16.00
C SER A 39 7.99 -2.77 -14.48
N ALA A 40 8.05 -1.58 -13.89
CA ALA A 40 8.12 -1.39 -12.45
C ALA A 40 6.86 -1.89 -11.74
N GLN A 41 5.68 -1.63 -12.31
CA GLN A 41 4.40 -2.13 -11.79
C GLN A 41 4.32 -3.65 -11.84
N ASP A 42 4.70 -4.28 -12.96
CA ASP A 42 4.74 -5.74 -13.10
C ASP A 42 5.68 -6.40 -12.08
N GLN A 43 6.83 -5.81 -11.84
CA GLN A 43 7.77 -6.28 -10.82
C GLN A 43 7.19 -6.15 -9.41
N LEU A 44 6.52 -5.03 -9.12
CA LEU A 44 5.88 -4.78 -7.83
C LEU A 44 4.76 -5.77 -7.56
N GLU A 45 3.93 -6.06 -8.59
CA GLU A 45 2.86 -7.05 -8.51
C GLU A 45 3.40 -8.45 -8.22
N LYS A 46 4.43 -8.89 -8.95
CA LYS A 46 5.07 -10.20 -8.74
C LYS A 46 5.62 -10.35 -7.32
N VAL A 47 6.29 -9.32 -6.81
CA VAL A 47 6.83 -9.31 -5.45
C VAL A 47 5.69 -9.35 -4.42
N SER A 48 4.64 -8.55 -4.64
CA SER A 48 3.46 -8.52 -3.77
C SER A 48 2.78 -9.87 -3.69
N LEU A 49 2.53 -10.53 -4.84
CA LEU A 49 1.95 -11.87 -4.90
C LEU A 49 2.83 -12.91 -4.19
N SER A 50 4.15 -12.88 -4.40
CA SER A 50 5.07 -13.78 -3.72
C SER A 50 5.01 -13.64 -2.19
N TRP A 51 4.95 -12.42 -1.69
CA TRP A 51 4.82 -12.18 -0.25
C TRP A 51 3.45 -12.52 0.31
N GLN A 52 2.38 -12.34 -0.47
CA GLN A 52 1.06 -12.82 -0.08
C GLN A 52 1.04 -14.34 0.07
N THR A 53 1.59 -15.06 -0.91
CA THR A 53 1.67 -16.53 -0.87
C THR A 53 2.49 -16.99 0.34
N GLU A 54 3.65 -16.35 0.62
CA GLU A 54 4.46 -16.64 1.81
C GLU A 54 3.64 -16.53 3.11
N ILE A 55 2.83 -15.49 3.22
CA ILE A 55 2.01 -15.26 4.42
C ILE A 55 0.84 -16.24 4.48
N GLU A 56 0.19 -16.53 3.35
CA GLU A 56 -0.89 -17.52 3.26
C GLU A 56 -0.42 -18.91 3.68
N GLU A 57 0.77 -19.35 3.24
CA GLU A 57 1.36 -20.63 3.62
C GLU A 57 1.58 -20.72 5.15
N ILE A 58 2.02 -19.63 5.78
CA ILE A 58 2.18 -19.58 7.24
C ILE A 58 0.82 -19.70 7.96
N PHE A 59 -0.21 -19.02 7.46
CA PHE A 59 -1.55 -19.13 8.04
C PHE A 59 -2.16 -20.51 7.84
N GLU A 60 -1.92 -21.18 6.72
CA GLU A 60 -2.32 -22.57 6.49
C GLU A 60 -1.60 -23.52 7.48
N GLU A 61 -0.32 -23.32 7.71
CA GLU A 61 0.43 -24.08 8.72
C GLU A 61 -0.17 -23.90 10.12
N ILE A 62 -0.52 -22.67 10.48
CA ILE A 62 -1.16 -22.36 11.76
C ILE A 62 -2.52 -23.08 11.87
N ASP A 63 -3.32 -23.07 10.82
CA ASP A 63 -4.61 -23.78 10.80
C ASP A 63 -4.44 -25.29 10.98
N GLN A 64 -3.43 -25.88 10.34
CA GLN A 64 -3.09 -27.30 10.53
C GLN A 64 -2.66 -27.61 11.96
N LEU A 65 -1.85 -26.75 12.58
CA LEU A 65 -1.45 -26.88 13.98
C LEU A 65 -2.65 -26.81 14.93
N TYR A 66 -3.59 -25.92 14.64
CA TYR A 66 -4.84 -25.79 15.39
C TYR A 66 -5.69 -27.05 15.29
N LYS A 67 -5.92 -27.55 14.09
CA LYS A 67 -6.68 -28.78 13.83
C LYS A 67 -6.05 -29.98 14.53
N LYS A 68 -4.73 -30.10 14.47
CA LYS A 68 -3.98 -31.17 15.16
C LYS A 68 -4.08 -31.04 16.69
N PHE A 69 -3.96 -29.81 17.20
CA PHE A 69 -4.14 -29.57 18.63
C PHE A 69 -5.53 -29.97 19.10
N GLN A 70 -6.59 -29.62 18.38
CA GLN A 70 -7.96 -29.99 18.71
C GLN A 70 -8.17 -31.51 18.67
N ALA A 71 -7.61 -32.19 17.67
CA ALA A 71 -7.73 -33.65 17.55
C ALA A 71 -7.01 -34.37 18.68
N ASP A 72 -5.84 -33.90 19.10
CA ASP A 72 -4.99 -34.53 20.12
C ASP A 72 -5.33 -34.08 21.54
N GLN A 73 -6.22 -33.12 21.73
CA GLN A 73 -6.47 -32.44 23.01
C GLN A 73 -6.78 -33.39 24.17
N ILE A 74 -7.46 -34.52 23.90
CA ILE A 74 -7.82 -35.53 24.93
C ILE A 74 -6.59 -36.35 25.36
N LEU A 75 -5.62 -36.50 24.44
CA LEU A 75 -4.41 -37.30 24.66
C LEU A 75 -3.27 -36.52 25.31
N LEU A 76 -3.35 -35.19 25.30
CA LEU A 76 -2.29 -34.31 25.79
C LEU A 76 -2.37 -34.05 27.27
N THR A 77 -1.22 -34.08 27.95
CA THR A 77 -1.11 -33.62 29.34
C THR A 77 -1.28 -32.09 29.38
N GLN A 78 -1.54 -31.54 30.58
CA GLN A 78 -1.72 -30.09 30.73
C GLN A 78 -0.49 -29.30 30.28
N ASP A 79 0.71 -29.75 30.58
CA ASP A 79 1.97 -29.13 30.12
C ASP A 79 2.10 -29.17 28.60
N MET A 80 1.76 -30.31 27.99
CA MET A 80 1.79 -30.42 26.53
C MET A 80 0.77 -29.51 25.83
N LYS A 81 -0.43 -29.35 26.39
CA LYS A 81 -1.45 -28.41 25.91
C LYS A 81 -0.90 -26.98 25.91
N GLN A 82 -0.35 -26.56 27.02
CA GLN A 82 0.20 -25.22 27.19
C GLN A 82 1.35 -24.92 26.22
N ARG A 83 2.23 -25.91 25.97
CA ARG A 83 3.31 -25.79 24.99
C ARG A 83 2.76 -25.62 23.55
N ARG A 84 1.76 -26.44 23.19
CA ARG A 84 1.13 -26.36 21.86
C ARG A 84 0.39 -25.06 21.66
N GLU A 85 -0.35 -24.58 22.62
CA GLU A 85 -1.01 -23.27 22.57
C GLU A 85 0.01 -22.13 22.41
N SER A 86 1.10 -22.16 23.19
CA SER A 86 2.17 -21.16 23.09
C SER A 86 2.86 -21.18 21.73
N GLU A 87 3.06 -22.35 21.14
CA GLU A 87 3.62 -22.52 19.80
C GLU A 87 2.72 -21.86 18.73
N ILE A 88 1.41 -22.15 18.78
CA ILE A 88 0.42 -21.59 17.86
C ILE A 88 0.37 -20.06 17.99
N ILE A 89 0.26 -19.55 19.22
CA ILE A 89 0.24 -18.10 19.47
C ILE A 89 1.52 -17.42 18.99
N GLY A 90 2.67 -18.05 19.18
CA GLY A 90 3.96 -17.57 18.68
C GLY A 90 3.98 -17.45 17.16
N LYS A 91 3.53 -18.49 16.44
CA LYS A 91 3.44 -18.48 14.99
C LYS A 91 2.43 -17.46 14.46
N GLU A 92 1.27 -17.31 15.12
CA GLU A 92 0.30 -16.25 14.75
C GLU A 92 0.90 -14.86 14.88
N LYS A 93 1.67 -14.62 15.95
CA LYS A 93 2.34 -13.36 16.16
C LYS A 93 3.38 -13.09 15.07
N GLU A 94 4.20 -14.08 14.73
CA GLU A 94 5.19 -13.99 13.65
C GLU A 94 4.54 -13.70 12.29
N ALA A 95 3.44 -14.40 11.97
CA ALA A 95 2.69 -14.17 10.73
C ALA A 95 2.15 -12.72 10.63
N LYS A 96 1.57 -12.21 11.72
CA LYS A 96 1.07 -10.84 11.78
C LYS A 96 2.18 -9.79 11.70
N GLU A 97 3.32 -10.05 12.33
CA GLU A 97 4.50 -9.18 12.25
C GLU A 97 5.08 -9.17 10.83
N LEU A 98 5.18 -10.33 10.18
CA LEU A 98 5.61 -10.44 8.79
C LEU A 98 4.65 -9.69 7.85
N GLN A 99 3.34 -9.89 8.01
CA GLN A 99 2.33 -9.18 7.23
C GLN A 99 2.46 -7.66 7.37
N ARG A 100 2.63 -7.17 8.59
CA ARG A 100 2.85 -5.74 8.85
C ARG A 100 4.16 -5.23 8.28
N LYS A 101 5.24 -6.02 8.36
CA LYS A 101 6.54 -5.69 7.77
C LYS A 101 6.46 -5.57 6.25
N ARG A 102 5.77 -6.52 5.58
CA ARG A 102 5.63 -6.54 4.12
C ARG A 102 4.68 -5.46 3.61
N PHE A 103 3.48 -5.37 4.19
CA PHE A 103 2.34 -4.58 3.67
C PHE A 103 1.93 -3.40 4.55
N GLY A 104 2.56 -3.21 5.70
CA GLY A 104 2.26 -2.10 6.60
C GLY A 104 2.68 -0.74 6.05
N PRO A 105 2.24 0.35 6.71
CA PRO A 105 2.68 1.70 6.38
C PRO A 105 4.22 1.78 6.42
N LYS A 106 4.83 2.22 5.32
CA LYS A 106 6.30 2.23 5.14
C LYS A 106 6.97 0.84 5.22
N GLY A 107 6.20 -0.23 4.97
CA GLY A 107 6.71 -1.60 4.89
C GLY A 107 7.54 -1.86 3.64
N ASP A 108 7.94 -3.13 3.48
CA ASP A 108 8.82 -3.55 2.37
C ASP A 108 8.22 -3.23 0.99
N LEU A 109 6.88 -3.38 0.82
CA LEU A 109 6.20 -3.07 -0.43
C LEU A 109 6.27 -1.57 -0.77
N PHE A 110 6.11 -0.71 0.23
CA PHE A 110 6.26 0.73 0.06
C PHE A 110 7.69 1.11 -0.36
N LEU A 111 8.68 0.52 0.30
CA LEU A 111 10.10 0.75 -0.03
C LEU A 111 10.44 0.25 -1.43
N LYS A 112 9.93 -0.94 -1.80
CA LYS A 112 10.13 -1.49 -3.14
C LYS A 112 9.48 -0.65 -4.23
N ARG A 113 8.27 -0.13 -3.97
CA ARG A 113 7.61 0.80 -4.88
C ARG A 113 8.44 2.08 -5.08
N LYS A 114 8.95 2.63 -3.99
CA LYS A 114 9.80 3.82 -4.03
C LYS A 114 11.08 3.57 -4.84
N GLU A 115 11.72 2.42 -4.63
CA GLU A 115 12.92 2.02 -5.38
C GLU A 115 12.68 1.92 -6.89
N LEU A 116 11.56 1.29 -7.29
CA LEU A 116 11.26 1.01 -8.68
C LEU A 116 10.70 2.23 -9.45
N VAL A 117 9.94 3.10 -8.77
CA VAL A 117 9.22 4.22 -9.42
C VAL A 117 9.95 5.55 -9.29
N GLN A 118 10.74 5.76 -8.24
CA GLN A 118 11.44 7.04 -8.03
C GLN A 118 12.46 7.41 -9.14
N PRO A 119 13.13 6.45 -9.82
CA PRO A 119 14.07 6.77 -10.91
C PRO A 119 13.38 7.22 -12.21
N ILE A 120 12.08 6.99 -12.36
CA ILE A 120 11.28 7.29 -13.56
C ILE A 120 10.75 8.72 -13.50
#